data_33fc7dc90835fc7b3a232dc579e41efe
#
_entry.id   33fc7dc90835fc7b3a232dc579e41efe
#
_cell.length_a   1.000
_cell.length_b   1.000
_cell.length_c   1.000
_cell.angle_alpha   90.00
_cell.angle_beta   90.00
_cell.angle_gamma   90.00
#
_symmetry.space_group_name_H-M   'P 1'
#
loop_
_entity.id
_entity.type
_entity.pdbx_description
1 polymer ?
#
loop_
_entity_poly.entity_id
_entity_poly.type
_entity_poly.pdbx_seq_one_letter_code
_entity_poly.pdbx_strand_id
1 'polypeptide(L)'
;MLDEERTELENWKSEYISIGISEDGDSRVGAIPVPWEMTAHAYNMKIPDVFIAPEDLKDNDLMDKIKSFHVVGCYVFTQLDDYCFIAEFSDMRDVYIIDGVNVKDLSFLSNLKDWRMLHLERARLKDLKPILQSSLLERMWAGFCLSFAGCTVDDVSALYEVKQISELIIIGEDDDAERAKWRKVPAHTHRYYTIKR
;
A
#
# COMPACT_ATOMS: atom_id res chain seq x y z
N MET A 1 -8.96 -3.79 17.86
CA MET A 1 -9.28 -5.22 17.62
C MET A 1 -10.22 -5.71 18.70
N LEU A 2 -11.30 -6.38 18.33
CA LEU A 2 -12.25 -6.94 19.29
C LEU A 2 -11.62 -8.14 20.02
N ASP A 3 -12.02 -8.39 21.27
CA ASP A 3 -11.47 -9.51 22.07
C ASP A 3 -11.68 -10.89 21.41
N GLU A 4 -12.76 -11.04 20.62
CA GLU A 4 -13.03 -12.26 19.85
C GLU A 4 -11.99 -12.47 18.74
N GLU A 5 -11.60 -11.42 18.03
CA GLU A 5 -10.58 -11.49 16.97
C GLU A 5 -9.19 -11.75 17.55
N ARG A 6 -8.89 -11.24 18.74
CA ARG A 6 -7.66 -11.57 19.49
C ARG A 6 -7.56 -13.05 19.77
N THR A 7 -8.68 -13.66 20.18
CA THR A 7 -8.77 -15.09 20.49
C THR A 7 -8.69 -15.93 19.22
N GLU A 8 -9.25 -15.46 18.11
CA GLU A 8 -9.15 -16.13 16.81
C GLU A 8 -7.71 -16.14 16.29
N LEU A 9 -6.95 -15.05 16.47
CA LEU A 9 -5.54 -14.97 16.06
C LEU A 9 -4.69 -16.07 16.73
N GLU A 10 -5.02 -16.43 17.98
CA GLU A 10 -4.31 -17.48 18.73
C GLU A 10 -4.53 -18.88 18.14
N ASN A 11 -5.65 -19.08 17.43
CA ASN A 11 -6.06 -20.35 16.89
C ASN A 11 -5.86 -20.45 15.36
N TRP A 12 -5.33 -19.42 14.71
CA TRP A 12 -5.16 -19.41 13.27
C TRP A 12 -4.11 -20.40 12.80
N LYS A 13 -4.49 -21.15 11.75
CA LYS A 13 -3.64 -22.15 11.10
C LYS A 13 -2.93 -21.61 9.87
N SER A 14 -3.20 -20.37 9.45
CA SER A 14 -2.53 -19.75 8.32
C SER A 14 -1.19 -19.18 8.74
N GLU A 15 -0.16 -19.41 7.95
CA GLU A 15 1.15 -18.77 8.12
C GLU A 15 1.19 -17.36 7.53
N TYR A 16 0.20 -17.03 6.66
CA TYR A 16 0.11 -15.76 5.94
C TYR A 16 -1.12 -14.99 6.36
N ILE A 17 -0.96 -13.69 6.58
CA ILE A 17 -2.05 -12.77 6.93
C ILE A 17 -1.92 -11.45 6.18
N SER A 18 -3.03 -10.71 6.09
CA SER A 18 -3.04 -9.28 5.79
C SER A 18 -3.53 -8.50 7.01
N ILE A 19 -3.05 -7.28 7.17
CA ILE A 19 -3.52 -6.40 8.23
C ILE A 19 -4.31 -5.24 7.66
N GLY A 20 -5.44 -4.93 8.29
CA GLY A 20 -6.24 -3.75 8.03
C GLY A 20 -6.18 -2.80 9.23
N ILE A 21 -6.01 -1.51 9.02
CA ILE A 21 -6.04 -0.50 10.07
C ILE A 21 -7.21 0.42 9.80
N SER A 22 -8.19 0.37 10.68
CA SER A 22 -9.41 1.18 10.62
C SER A 22 -9.65 1.88 11.96
N GLU A 23 -10.49 2.92 11.95
CA GLU A 23 -10.71 3.80 13.11
C GLU A 23 -11.24 3.04 14.34
N ASP A 24 -12.04 2.01 14.13
CA ASP A 24 -12.67 1.17 15.16
C ASP A 24 -12.14 -0.27 15.22
N GLY A 25 -11.15 -0.62 14.39
CA GLY A 25 -10.65 -2.00 14.28
C GLY A 25 -11.65 -2.97 13.64
N ASP A 26 -12.70 -2.47 12.98
CA ASP A 26 -13.73 -3.30 12.34
C ASP A 26 -13.49 -3.45 10.83
N SER A 27 -13.62 -4.67 10.32
CA SER A 27 -13.49 -5.05 8.91
C SER A 27 -14.56 -4.48 7.98
N ARG A 28 -15.62 -3.88 8.53
CA ARG A 28 -16.79 -3.40 7.78
C ARG A 28 -16.61 -2.02 7.16
N VAL A 29 -15.42 -1.50 7.12
CA VAL A 29 -15.11 -0.27 6.37
C VAL A 29 -15.29 -0.56 4.90
N GLY A 30 -16.31 0.04 4.33
CA GLY A 30 -16.90 -0.24 3.03
C GLY A 30 -15.93 -0.47 1.89
N ALA A 31 -16.42 -1.22 0.91
CA ALA A 31 -15.69 -1.66 -0.28
C ALA A 31 -14.66 -0.63 -0.76
N ILE A 32 -13.40 -1.02 -0.72
CA ILE A 32 -12.30 -0.24 -1.25
C ILE A 32 -12.66 0.12 -2.70
N PRO A 33 -12.70 1.39 -3.08
CA PRO A 33 -12.87 1.77 -4.48
C PRO A 33 -11.55 1.56 -5.24
N VAL A 34 -10.95 0.40 -5.06
CA VAL A 34 -9.78 -0.03 -5.81
C VAL A 34 -10.29 -0.61 -7.12
N PRO A 35 -9.68 -0.31 -8.25
CA PRO A 35 -10.02 -1.00 -9.49
C PRO A 35 -10.02 -2.50 -9.20
N TRP A 36 -11.12 -3.17 -9.50
CA TRP A 36 -11.39 -4.58 -9.14
C TRP A 36 -10.26 -5.55 -9.52
N GLU A 37 -9.49 -5.21 -10.54
CA GLU A 37 -8.32 -5.95 -11.02
C GLU A 37 -7.18 -5.98 -10.00
N MET A 38 -7.09 -4.98 -9.12
CA MET A 38 -6.10 -4.90 -8.05
C MET A 38 -6.51 -5.77 -6.85
N THR A 39 -7.81 -5.87 -6.59
CA THR A 39 -8.33 -6.72 -5.51
C THR A 39 -8.28 -8.21 -5.87
N ALA A 40 -8.28 -8.58 -7.16
CA ALA A 40 -8.28 -9.96 -7.60
C ALA A 40 -7.04 -10.75 -7.14
N HIS A 41 -5.88 -10.11 -6.97
CA HIS A 41 -4.70 -10.79 -6.47
C HIS A 41 -4.80 -11.13 -4.98
N ALA A 42 -5.31 -10.23 -4.15
CA ALA A 42 -5.49 -10.47 -2.72
C ALA A 42 -6.62 -11.49 -2.47
N TYR A 43 -7.75 -11.38 -3.17
CA TYR A 43 -8.90 -12.27 -3.01
C TYR A 43 -8.67 -13.70 -3.47
N ASN A 44 -7.79 -13.96 -4.43
CA ASN A 44 -7.56 -15.32 -4.93
C ASN A 44 -6.79 -16.22 -3.95
N MET A 45 -6.13 -15.67 -2.93
CA MET A 45 -5.30 -16.47 -2.03
C MET A 45 -5.99 -16.86 -0.71
N LYS A 46 -7.22 -16.41 -0.44
CA LYS A 46 -7.93 -16.66 0.84
C LYS A 46 -7.04 -16.38 2.07
N ILE A 47 -6.25 -15.33 1.99
CA ILE A 47 -5.42 -14.87 3.10
C ILE A 47 -6.36 -14.19 4.10
N PRO A 48 -6.37 -14.59 5.37
CA PRO A 48 -7.18 -13.95 6.36
C PRO A 48 -6.71 -12.52 6.64
N ASP A 49 -7.68 -11.61 6.83
CA ASP A 49 -7.43 -10.23 7.19
C ASP A 49 -7.59 -10.05 8.70
N VAL A 50 -6.63 -9.38 9.33
CA VAL A 50 -6.69 -8.95 10.74
C VAL A 50 -6.92 -7.46 10.77
N PHE A 51 -8.01 -7.01 11.38
CA PHE A 51 -8.27 -5.59 11.54
C PHE A 51 -7.89 -5.13 12.94
N ILE A 52 -7.17 -4.01 13.00
CA ILE A 52 -6.72 -3.39 14.24
C ILE A 52 -7.03 -1.89 14.23
N ALA A 53 -7.22 -1.30 15.40
CA ALA A 53 -7.32 0.14 15.53
C ALA A 53 -5.92 0.80 15.56
N PRO A 54 -5.80 2.11 15.28
CA PRO A 54 -4.52 2.82 15.34
C PRO A 54 -3.81 2.72 16.69
N GLU A 55 -4.54 2.67 17.79
CA GLU A 55 -4.00 2.50 19.14
C GLU A 55 -3.37 1.12 19.37
N ASP A 56 -3.88 0.10 18.70
CA ASP A 56 -3.36 -1.28 18.77
C ASP A 56 -1.93 -1.38 18.23
N LEU A 57 -1.52 -0.47 17.33
CA LEU A 57 -0.13 -0.40 16.85
C LEU A 57 0.89 -0.14 17.97
N LYS A 58 0.43 0.34 19.14
CA LYS A 58 1.28 0.59 20.32
C LYS A 58 1.29 -0.58 21.30
N ASP A 59 0.47 -1.60 21.07
CA ASP A 59 0.43 -2.83 21.87
C ASP A 59 1.54 -3.78 21.36
N ASN A 60 2.67 -3.80 22.07
CA ASN A 60 3.82 -4.60 21.66
C ASN A 60 3.52 -6.11 21.61
N ASP A 61 2.72 -6.62 22.56
CA ASP A 61 2.39 -8.05 22.61
C ASP A 61 1.55 -8.45 21.41
N LEU A 62 0.60 -7.59 21.01
CA LEU A 62 -0.20 -7.79 19.81
C LEU A 62 0.66 -7.69 18.55
N MET A 63 1.50 -6.67 18.44
CA MET A 63 2.36 -6.48 17.27
C MET A 63 3.39 -7.60 17.12
N ASP A 64 3.95 -8.11 18.22
CA ASP A 64 4.84 -9.27 18.20
C ASP A 64 4.09 -10.53 17.74
N LYS A 65 2.84 -10.69 18.15
CA LYS A 65 2.00 -11.78 17.67
C LYS A 65 1.73 -11.65 16.17
N ILE A 66 1.35 -10.47 15.68
CA ILE A 66 1.16 -10.21 14.24
C ILE A 66 2.44 -10.49 13.46
N LYS A 67 3.61 -10.05 13.95
CA LYS A 67 4.91 -10.30 13.33
C LYS A 67 5.32 -11.78 13.30
N SER A 68 4.70 -12.63 14.13
CA SER A 68 4.94 -14.06 14.07
C SER A 68 4.34 -14.72 12.82
N PHE A 69 3.50 -14.01 12.08
CA PHE A 69 2.97 -14.43 10.78
C PHE A 69 3.74 -13.79 9.63
N HIS A 70 3.60 -14.34 8.43
CA HIS A 70 4.02 -13.68 7.19
C HIS A 70 2.97 -12.65 6.77
N VAL A 71 3.18 -11.40 7.14
CA VAL A 71 2.26 -10.30 6.77
C VAL A 71 2.55 -9.90 5.33
N VAL A 72 1.59 -10.17 4.43
CA VAL A 72 1.76 -9.97 2.99
C VAL A 72 0.94 -8.79 2.42
N GLY A 73 -0.01 -8.25 3.18
CA GLY A 73 -0.83 -7.10 2.81
C GLY A 73 -1.03 -6.14 3.98
N CYS A 74 -1.05 -4.84 3.69
CA CYS A 74 -1.40 -3.79 4.64
C CYS A 74 -2.38 -2.82 4.01
N TYR A 75 -3.53 -2.64 4.66
CA TYR A 75 -4.61 -1.77 4.22
C TYR A 75 -4.88 -0.72 5.29
N VAL A 76 -4.50 0.52 5.06
CA VAL A 76 -4.69 1.62 6.01
C VAL A 76 -5.86 2.47 5.55
N PHE A 77 -6.97 2.42 6.27
CA PHE A 77 -8.23 3.10 5.96
C PHE A 77 -8.41 4.42 6.70
N THR A 78 -7.54 4.72 7.65
CA THR A 78 -7.60 5.93 8.48
C THR A 78 -6.27 6.68 8.46
N GLN A 79 -6.29 7.93 8.91
CA GLN A 79 -5.06 8.70 9.05
C GLN A 79 -4.23 8.18 10.21
N LEU A 80 -2.95 7.95 9.95
CA LEU A 80 -1.96 7.65 10.97
C LEU A 80 -0.96 8.80 11.06
N ASP A 81 -0.37 8.97 12.24
CA ASP A 81 0.73 9.95 12.43
C ASP A 81 2.04 9.44 11.82
N ASP A 82 2.20 8.12 11.76
CA ASP A 82 3.41 7.46 11.26
C ASP A 82 3.07 6.15 10.54
N TYR A 83 3.80 5.86 9.49
CA TYR A 83 3.66 4.66 8.65
C TYR A 83 4.91 3.75 8.71
N CYS A 84 5.89 4.07 9.59
CA CYS A 84 7.14 3.32 9.68
C CYS A 84 6.96 1.86 10.12
N PHE A 85 5.87 1.54 10.84
CA PHE A 85 5.54 0.16 11.22
C PHE A 85 5.44 -0.79 10.00
N ILE A 86 5.05 -0.27 8.82
CA ILE A 86 4.98 -1.07 7.59
C ILE A 86 6.35 -1.70 7.25
N ALA A 87 7.44 -0.97 7.52
CA ALA A 87 8.80 -1.44 7.27
C ALA A 87 9.23 -2.64 8.14
N GLU A 88 8.46 -2.96 9.18
CA GLU A 88 8.73 -4.10 10.06
C GLU A 88 8.30 -5.45 9.45
N PHE A 89 7.50 -5.42 8.38
CA PHE A 89 6.94 -6.60 7.72
C PHE A 89 7.66 -6.89 6.40
N SER A 90 8.79 -7.58 6.46
CA SER A 90 9.67 -7.83 5.30
C SER A 90 9.01 -8.60 4.14
N ASP A 91 7.94 -9.36 4.41
CA ASP A 91 7.22 -10.18 3.43
C ASP A 91 6.05 -9.45 2.77
N MET A 92 5.86 -8.17 3.14
CA MET A 92 4.80 -7.30 2.61
C MET A 92 4.87 -7.21 1.08
N ARG A 93 3.73 -7.45 0.43
CA ARG A 93 3.59 -7.41 -1.04
C ARG A 93 2.70 -6.26 -1.48
N ASP A 94 1.62 -6.03 -0.75
CA ASP A 94 0.58 -5.09 -1.14
C ASP A 94 0.40 -4.05 -0.03
N VAL A 95 0.55 -2.77 -0.38
CA VAL A 95 0.39 -1.64 0.53
C VAL A 95 -0.68 -0.70 -0.03
N TYR A 96 -1.74 -0.49 0.75
CA TYR A 96 -2.83 0.43 0.43
C TYR A 96 -3.00 1.43 1.55
N ILE A 97 -2.88 2.71 1.23
CA ILE A 97 -3.08 3.81 2.17
C ILE A 97 -4.16 4.72 1.60
N ILE A 98 -5.38 4.59 2.13
CA ILE A 98 -6.57 5.28 1.62
C ILE A 98 -6.66 6.73 2.13
N ASP A 99 -6.08 7.03 3.29
CA ASP A 99 -5.96 8.39 3.81
C ASP A 99 -4.52 8.77 4.14
N GLY A 100 -3.72 8.97 3.09
CA GLY A 100 -2.30 9.22 3.19
C GLY A 100 -1.89 10.68 3.42
N VAL A 101 -2.77 11.54 3.95
CA VAL A 101 -2.48 12.99 4.14
C VAL A 101 -1.20 13.21 4.95
N ASN A 102 -0.91 12.34 5.90
CA ASN A 102 0.28 12.41 6.77
C ASN A 102 1.47 11.61 6.23
N VAL A 103 1.36 10.95 5.07
CA VAL A 103 2.50 10.27 4.43
C VAL A 103 3.46 11.33 3.93
N LYS A 104 4.63 11.44 4.57
CA LYS A 104 5.67 12.42 4.24
C LYS A 104 6.61 11.96 3.16
N ASP A 105 6.89 10.67 3.15
CA ASP A 105 7.74 10.01 2.17
C ASP A 105 7.41 8.50 2.10
N LEU A 106 8.10 7.78 1.25
CA LEU A 106 7.90 6.34 1.04
C LEU A 106 9.06 5.50 1.59
N SER A 107 9.78 6.00 2.61
CA SER A 107 10.95 5.33 3.19
C SER A 107 10.64 3.95 3.77
N PHE A 108 9.41 3.73 4.22
CA PHE A 108 8.95 2.42 4.70
C PHE A 108 9.05 1.31 3.64
N LEU A 109 9.05 1.66 2.33
CA LEU A 109 9.21 0.67 1.27
C LEU A 109 10.63 0.10 1.18
N SER A 110 11.65 0.78 1.73
CA SER A 110 13.05 0.38 1.57
C SER A 110 13.39 -0.98 2.20
N ASN A 111 12.68 -1.37 3.25
CA ASN A 111 12.86 -2.63 3.95
C ASN A 111 12.01 -3.78 3.36
N LEU A 112 11.06 -3.46 2.48
CA LEU A 112 10.18 -4.45 1.88
C LEU A 112 10.89 -5.15 0.72
N LYS A 113 11.04 -6.47 0.81
CA LYS A 113 11.80 -7.25 -0.18
C LYS A 113 11.03 -7.54 -1.46
N ASP A 114 9.72 -7.73 -1.37
CA ASP A 114 8.88 -8.31 -2.41
C ASP A 114 7.59 -7.56 -2.68
N TRP A 115 7.51 -6.29 -2.26
CA TRP A 115 6.29 -5.53 -2.50
C TRP A 115 6.01 -5.40 -4.00
N ARG A 116 4.74 -5.48 -4.39
CA ARG A 116 4.29 -5.51 -5.78
C ARG A 116 3.29 -4.43 -6.10
N MET A 117 2.63 -3.93 -5.07
CA MET A 117 1.59 -2.93 -5.20
C MET A 117 1.74 -1.86 -4.14
N LEU A 118 1.67 -0.62 -4.61
CA LEU A 118 1.47 0.56 -3.77
C LEU A 118 0.25 1.31 -4.29
N HIS A 119 -0.79 1.39 -3.47
CA HIS A 119 -1.90 2.32 -3.66
C HIS A 119 -1.86 3.39 -2.59
N LEU A 120 -1.89 4.64 -3.02
CA LEU A 120 -1.79 5.79 -2.13
C LEU A 120 -2.81 6.84 -2.51
N GLU A 121 -3.60 7.29 -1.52
CA GLU A 121 -4.56 8.36 -1.71
C GLU A 121 -4.21 9.61 -0.89
N ARG A 122 -4.45 10.77 -1.47
CA ARG A 122 -4.38 12.10 -0.84
C ARG A 122 -3.01 12.51 -0.28
N ALA A 123 -1.96 11.77 -0.57
CA ALA A 123 -0.62 12.08 -0.10
C ALA A 123 0.01 13.28 -0.81
N ARG A 124 0.92 13.95 -0.11
CA ARG A 124 1.76 15.01 -0.67
C ARG A 124 3.22 14.61 -0.54
N LEU A 125 3.79 14.17 -1.64
CA LEU A 125 5.15 13.64 -1.70
C LEU A 125 6.07 14.63 -2.41
N LYS A 126 7.26 14.85 -1.86
CA LYS A 126 8.29 15.63 -2.52
C LYS A 126 8.86 14.88 -3.73
N ASP A 127 9.15 13.60 -3.58
CA ASP A 127 9.70 12.76 -4.64
C ASP A 127 9.36 11.28 -4.41
N LEU A 128 9.73 10.44 -5.37
CA LEU A 128 9.52 9.00 -5.34
C LEU A 128 10.84 8.20 -5.25
N LYS A 129 11.93 8.85 -4.83
CA LYS A 129 13.25 8.20 -4.73
C LYS A 129 13.29 6.96 -3.84
N PRO A 130 12.54 6.87 -2.73
CA PRO A 130 12.53 5.65 -1.92
C PRO A 130 12.12 4.39 -2.70
N ILE A 131 11.33 4.53 -3.76
CA ILE A 131 10.97 3.41 -4.63
C ILE A 131 12.21 2.78 -5.27
N LEU A 132 13.24 3.59 -5.58
CA LEU A 132 14.50 3.11 -6.17
C LEU A 132 15.34 2.24 -5.23
N GLN A 133 15.08 2.29 -3.94
CA GLN A 133 15.78 1.50 -2.92
C GLN A 133 15.18 0.09 -2.78
N SER A 134 14.08 -0.17 -3.47
CA SER A 134 13.42 -1.47 -3.43
C SER A 134 14.25 -2.55 -4.12
N SER A 135 14.40 -3.69 -3.49
CA SER A 135 15.04 -4.89 -4.07
C SER A 135 14.31 -5.43 -5.33
N LEU A 136 13.08 -4.98 -5.59
CA LEU A 136 12.34 -5.32 -6.81
C LEU A 136 13.02 -4.84 -8.08
N LEU A 137 13.78 -3.75 -8.01
CA LEU A 137 14.49 -3.21 -9.17
C LEU A 137 15.61 -4.14 -9.66
N GLU A 138 16.08 -5.03 -8.79
CA GLU A 138 17.07 -6.04 -9.12
C GLU A 138 16.47 -7.27 -9.83
N ARG A 139 15.15 -7.43 -9.79
CA ARG A 139 14.45 -8.58 -10.36
C ARG A 139 13.94 -8.28 -11.77
N MET A 140 14.56 -8.87 -12.77
CA MET A 140 14.22 -8.66 -14.19
C MET A 140 12.78 -9.05 -14.58
N TRP A 141 12.03 -9.75 -13.72
CA TRP A 141 10.73 -10.35 -14.05
C TRP A 141 9.56 -9.88 -13.17
N ALA A 142 9.81 -9.08 -12.16
CA ALA A 142 8.75 -8.64 -11.25
C ALA A 142 8.18 -7.29 -11.69
N GLY A 143 7.08 -7.32 -12.41
CA GLY A 143 6.28 -6.11 -12.62
C GLY A 143 5.64 -5.68 -11.29
N PHE A 144 5.59 -4.39 -11.02
CA PHE A 144 4.86 -3.83 -9.88
C PHE A 144 3.86 -2.76 -10.33
N CYS A 145 2.83 -2.56 -9.52
CA CYS A 145 1.77 -1.62 -9.78
C CYS A 145 1.88 -0.42 -8.85
N LEU A 146 1.77 0.77 -9.41
CA LEU A 146 1.71 2.02 -8.68
C LEU A 146 0.38 2.70 -8.93
N SER A 147 -0.30 3.11 -7.87
CA SER A 147 -1.56 3.82 -7.95
C SER A 147 -1.54 5.05 -7.04
N PHE A 148 -1.78 6.22 -7.61
CA PHE A 148 -1.83 7.48 -6.90
C PHE A 148 -3.18 8.16 -7.15
N ALA A 149 -3.99 8.29 -6.09
CA ALA A 149 -5.32 8.89 -6.16
C ALA A 149 -5.37 10.20 -5.37
N GLY A 150 -5.64 11.31 -6.05
CA GLY A 150 -5.66 12.64 -5.43
C GLY A 150 -4.33 13.03 -4.77
N CYS A 151 -3.24 12.38 -5.16
CA CYS A 151 -1.90 12.67 -4.65
C CYS A 151 -1.26 13.84 -5.39
N THR A 152 -0.43 14.60 -4.67
CA THR A 152 0.50 15.56 -5.26
C THR A 152 1.92 15.01 -5.11
N VAL A 153 2.66 14.91 -6.22
CA VAL A 153 4.06 14.50 -6.23
C VAL A 153 4.86 15.57 -6.97
N ASP A 154 5.77 16.24 -6.27
CA ASP A 154 6.52 17.35 -6.88
C ASP A 154 7.48 16.85 -7.97
N ASP A 155 8.21 15.77 -7.68
CA ASP A 155 9.18 15.18 -8.59
C ASP A 155 8.94 13.67 -8.78
N VAL A 156 8.57 13.28 -10.00
CA VAL A 156 8.39 11.87 -10.41
C VAL A 156 9.58 11.34 -11.22
N SER A 157 10.61 12.14 -11.43
CA SER A 157 11.74 11.81 -12.31
C SER A 157 12.50 10.56 -11.89
N ALA A 158 12.47 10.22 -10.61
CA ALA A 158 13.03 8.98 -10.09
C ALA A 158 12.46 7.73 -10.79
N LEU A 159 11.24 7.79 -11.30
CA LEU A 159 10.61 6.66 -12.00
C LEU A 159 10.94 6.58 -13.49
N TYR A 160 11.58 7.58 -14.08
CA TYR A 160 11.81 7.60 -15.54
C TYR A 160 12.73 6.47 -16.05
N GLU A 161 13.59 5.96 -15.18
CA GLU A 161 14.50 4.87 -15.50
C GLU A 161 14.00 3.50 -15.01
N VAL A 162 12.85 3.45 -14.32
CA VAL A 162 12.29 2.23 -13.74
C VAL A 162 11.46 1.49 -14.80
N LYS A 163 12.00 0.41 -15.33
CA LYS A 163 11.37 -0.39 -16.40
C LYS A 163 10.43 -1.49 -15.90
N GLN A 164 10.42 -1.75 -14.60
CA GLN A 164 9.68 -2.85 -13.98
C GLN A 164 8.22 -2.48 -13.63
N ILE A 165 7.80 -1.24 -13.92
CA ILE A 165 6.42 -0.81 -13.66
C ILE A 165 5.51 -1.47 -14.68
N SER A 166 4.69 -2.43 -14.23
CA SER A 166 3.69 -3.07 -15.08
C SER A 166 2.47 -2.19 -15.28
N GLU A 167 2.03 -1.52 -14.24
CA GLU A 167 0.87 -0.65 -14.30
C GLU A 167 1.08 0.63 -13.48
N LEU A 168 0.74 1.77 -14.08
CA LEU A 168 0.70 3.07 -13.43
C LEU A 168 -0.71 3.63 -13.52
N ILE A 169 -1.35 3.83 -12.36
CA ILE A 169 -2.71 4.35 -12.25
C ILE A 169 -2.65 5.73 -11.58
N ILE A 170 -3.17 6.73 -12.27
CA ILE A 170 -3.27 8.10 -11.75
C ILE A 170 -4.75 8.49 -11.70
N ILE A 171 -5.22 8.83 -10.52
CA ILE A 171 -6.60 9.29 -10.30
C ILE A 171 -6.51 10.71 -9.76
N GLY A 172 -6.97 11.69 -10.52
CA GLY A 172 -6.82 13.09 -10.14
C GLY A 172 -7.64 14.05 -10.97
N GLU A 173 -7.36 15.33 -10.83
CA GLU A 173 -7.97 16.38 -11.66
C GLU A 173 -7.49 16.24 -13.11
N ASP A 174 -8.32 16.71 -14.04
CA ASP A 174 -7.98 16.73 -15.47
C ASP A 174 -6.98 17.87 -15.74
N ASP A 175 -5.72 17.61 -15.50
CA ASP A 175 -4.61 18.53 -15.69
C ASP A 175 -3.61 17.95 -16.69
N ASP A 176 -3.48 18.62 -17.83
CA ASP A 176 -2.58 18.20 -18.92
C ASP A 176 -1.11 18.24 -18.49
N ALA A 177 -0.69 19.16 -17.64
CA ALA A 177 0.68 19.26 -17.16
C ALA A 177 1.03 18.07 -16.24
N GLU A 178 0.13 17.70 -15.32
CA GLU A 178 0.27 16.52 -14.49
C GLU A 178 0.33 15.26 -15.36
N ARG A 179 -0.59 15.10 -16.30
CA ARG A 179 -0.57 13.95 -17.22
C ARG A 179 0.72 13.87 -18.02
N ALA A 180 1.24 15.00 -18.52
CA ALA A 180 2.49 15.03 -19.26
C ALA A 180 3.70 14.59 -18.43
N LYS A 181 3.71 14.91 -17.14
CA LYS A 181 4.72 14.48 -16.18
C LYS A 181 4.72 12.95 -16.04
N TRP A 182 3.55 12.37 -15.75
CA TRP A 182 3.41 10.94 -15.53
C TRP A 182 3.60 10.08 -16.79
N ARG A 183 3.28 10.62 -17.98
CA ARG A 183 3.50 9.92 -19.26
C ARG A 183 4.96 9.61 -19.57
N LYS A 184 5.91 10.27 -18.92
CA LYS A 184 7.35 10.00 -19.07
C LYS A 184 7.80 8.76 -18.29
N VAL A 185 7.00 8.27 -17.35
CA VAL A 185 7.29 7.05 -16.59
C VAL A 185 7.09 5.84 -17.49
N PRO A 186 8.07 4.93 -17.66
CA PRO A 186 8.01 3.83 -18.61
C PRO A 186 7.20 2.63 -18.07
N ALA A 187 5.91 2.84 -17.77
CA ALA A 187 5.01 1.76 -17.36
C ALA A 187 4.47 1.00 -18.58
N HIS A 188 4.25 -0.31 -18.47
CA HIS A 188 3.64 -1.11 -19.53
C HIS A 188 2.21 -0.67 -19.81
N THR A 189 1.46 -0.31 -18.77
CA THR A 189 0.11 0.22 -18.88
C THR A 189 -0.02 1.51 -18.08
N HIS A 190 -0.57 2.55 -18.71
CA HIS A 190 -0.96 3.79 -18.03
C HIS A 190 -2.47 3.89 -18.00
N ARG A 191 -3.05 4.13 -16.81
CA ARG A 191 -4.47 4.40 -16.62
C ARG A 191 -4.64 5.75 -15.94
N TYR A 192 -5.46 6.60 -16.55
CA TYR A 192 -5.77 7.92 -16.02
C TYR A 192 -7.28 8.02 -15.78
N TYR A 193 -7.65 8.30 -14.55
CA TYR A 193 -9.03 8.53 -14.16
C TYR A 193 -9.19 9.96 -13.65
N THR A 194 -10.19 10.65 -14.17
CA THR A 194 -10.48 12.01 -13.76
C THR A 194 -11.50 12.00 -12.63
N ILE A 195 -11.21 12.69 -11.53
CA ILE A 195 -12.19 12.98 -10.50
C ILE A 195 -13.09 14.09 -11.04
N LYS A 196 -14.35 13.76 -11.33
CA LYS A 196 -15.37 14.77 -11.64
C LYS A 196 -15.81 15.39 -10.31
N ARG A 197 -15.57 16.69 -10.16
CA ARG A 197 -16.17 17.51 -9.09
C ARG A 197 -17.64 17.75 -9.33
#